data_fa759dd868f68adc8557cad4b6fd1535
#
_entry.id   fa759dd868f68adc8557cad4b6fd1535
#
_cell.length_a   1.000
_cell.length_b   1.000
_cell.length_c   1.000
_cell.angle_alpha   90.00
_cell.angle_beta   90.00
_cell.angle_gamma   90.00
#
_symmetry.space_group_name_H-M   'P 1'
#
loop_
_entity.id
_entity.type
_entity.pdbx_description
1 polymer ?
#
loop_
_entity_poly.entity_id
_entity_poly.type
_entity_poly.pdbx_seq_one_letter_code
_entity_poly.pdbx_strand_id
1 'polypeptide(L)'
;EILRCLVGSEMCIRDSRLNRIEGQIRGIKGMVEKDAYCPDILIQVAAANAALNSFNKVLLANHIKTCVTDDIRAGKEETVDELVKVLQKLMK
;
A
#
# COMPACT_ATOMS: atom_id res chain seq x y z
N GLU A 1 -4.81 18.90 -5.90
CA GLU A 1 -4.12 18.10 -4.89
C GLU A 1 -4.58 18.44 -3.48
N ILE A 2 -4.68 19.74 -3.19
CA ILE A 2 -5.20 20.18 -1.89
C ILE A 2 -6.64 19.74 -1.71
N LEU A 3 -7.43 19.74 -2.79
CA LEU A 3 -8.81 19.29 -2.74
C LEU A 3 -8.92 17.80 -2.39
N ARG A 4 -7.98 16.97 -2.81
CA ARG A 4 -7.96 15.56 -2.47
C ARG A 4 -7.79 15.37 -0.97
N CYS A 5 -6.93 16.15 -0.35
CA CYS A 5 -6.74 16.10 1.10
C CYS A 5 -7.97 16.59 1.85
N LEU A 6 -8.62 17.62 1.35
CA LEU A 6 -9.82 18.17 1.98
C LEU A 6 -11.03 17.26 1.85
N VAL A 7 -11.15 16.58 0.71
CA VAL A 7 -12.27 15.68 0.44
C VAL A 7 -12.09 14.34 1.14
N GLY A 8 -10.84 13.86 1.24
CA GLY A 8 -10.58 12.57 1.84
C GLY A 8 -9.34 12.57 2.69
N SER A 9 -9.49 12.63 4.03
CA SER A 9 -8.36 12.51 4.95
C SER A 9 -7.59 11.21 4.71
N GLU A 10 -8.26 10.17 4.23
CA GLU A 10 -7.63 8.89 3.90
C GLU A 10 -6.60 9.03 2.78
N MET A 11 -6.85 9.92 1.83
CA MET A 11 -5.89 10.18 0.74
C MET A 11 -4.61 10.81 1.28
N CYS A 12 -4.72 11.72 2.26
CA CYS A 12 -3.57 12.31 2.91
C CYS A 12 -2.78 11.28 3.69
N ILE A 13 -3.45 10.39 4.40
CA ILE A 13 -2.81 9.31 5.16
C ILE A 13 -2.06 8.37 4.23
N ARG A 14 -2.66 7.99 3.10
CA ARG A 14 -2.02 7.12 2.13
C ARG A 14 -0.79 7.78 1.51
N ASP A 15 -0.89 9.06 1.19
CA ASP A 15 0.23 9.82 0.64
C ASP A 15 1.38 9.90 1.63
N SER A 16 1.08 10.17 2.91
CA SER A 16 2.08 10.21 3.97
C SER A 16 2.76 8.85 4.15
N ARG A 17 2.00 7.77 4.10
CA ARG A 17 2.55 6.42 4.20
C ARG A 17 3.50 6.11 3.04
N LEU A 18 3.12 6.48 1.82
CA LEU A 18 3.97 6.27 0.65
C LEU A 18 5.24 7.10 0.72
N ASN A 19 5.15 8.34 1.19
CA ASN A 19 6.32 9.18 1.37
C ASN A 19 7.31 8.59 2.36
N ARG A 20 6.79 8.01 3.44
CA ARG A 20 7.61 7.35 4.45
C ARG A 20 8.30 6.11 3.87
N ILE A 21 7.56 5.33 3.09
CA ILE A 21 8.10 4.13 2.43
C ILE A 21 9.18 4.52 1.42
N GLU A 22 8.94 5.59 0.67
CA GLU A 22 9.94 6.11 -0.26
C GLU A 22 11.23 6.48 0.47
N GLY A 23 11.10 7.12 1.64
CA GLY A 23 12.26 7.43 2.47
C GLY A 23 13.01 6.20 2.95
N GLN A 24 12.27 5.14 3.31
CA GLN A 24 12.89 3.87 3.70
C GLN A 24 13.66 3.24 2.54
N ILE A 25 13.11 3.29 1.33
CA ILE A 25 13.78 2.75 0.14
C ILE A 25 15.05 3.54 -0.16
N ARG A 26 15.01 4.87 -0.03
CA ARG A 26 16.21 5.69 -0.21
C ARG A 26 17.28 5.34 0.82
N GLY A 27 16.87 5.06 2.06
CA GLY A 27 17.78 4.63 3.11
C GLY A 27 18.44 3.31 2.77
N ILE A 28 17.67 2.35 2.25
CA ILE A 28 18.20 1.05 1.81
C ILE A 28 19.22 1.24 0.69
N LYS A 29 18.89 2.09 -0.28
CA LYS A 29 19.77 2.38 -1.39
C LYS A 29 21.10 2.95 -0.91
N GLY A 30 21.05 3.86 0.07
CA GLY A 30 22.26 4.42 0.68
C GLY A 30 23.09 3.36 1.40
N MET A 31 22.45 2.42 2.07
CA MET A 31 23.13 1.31 2.73
C MET A 31 23.87 0.42 1.73
N VAL A 32 23.24 0.13 0.60
CA VAL A 32 23.85 -0.65 -0.47
C VAL A 32 25.07 0.08 -1.04
N GLU A 33 24.95 1.38 -1.28
CA GLU A 33 26.03 2.19 -1.82
C GLU A 33 27.23 2.27 -0.88
N LYS A 34 27.00 2.21 0.43
CA LYS A 34 28.04 2.25 1.45
C LYS A 34 28.57 0.87 1.83
N ASP A 35 28.12 -0.18 1.16
CA ASP A 35 28.48 -1.56 1.49
C ASP A 35 28.22 -1.89 2.97
N ALA A 36 27.06 -1.46 3.46
CA ALA A 36 26.66 -1.77 4.83
C ALA A 36 26.52 -3.28 5.02
N TYR A 37 26.57 -3.71 6.28
CA TYR A 37 26.46 -5.12 6.63
C TYR A 37 25.18 -5.72 6.07
N CYS A 38 25.31 -6.79 5.28
CA CYS A 38 24.20 -7.37 4.54
C CYS A 38 22.97 -7.71 5.39
N PRO A 39 23.11 -8.36 6.56
CA PRO A 39 21.93 -8.62 7.41
C PRO A 39 21.19 -7.36 7.83
N ASP A 40 21.88 -6.24 8.03
CA ASP A 40 21.23 -4.98 8.39
C ASP A 40 20.39 -4.46 7.22
N ILE A 41 20.89 -4.62 6.00
CA ILE A 41 20.12 -4.23 4.79
C ILE A 41 18.87 -5.10 4.68
N LEU A 42 18.99 -6.40 4.93
CA LEU A 42 17.84 -7.31 4.87
C LEU A 42 16.77 -6.97 5.89
N ILE A 43 17.18 -6.55 7.08
CA ILE A 43 16.24 -6.11 8.12
C ILE A 43 15.48 -4.87 7.64
N GLN A 44 16.16 -3.92 7.02
CA GLN A 44 15.51 -2.72 6.50
C GLN A 44 14.56 -3.04 5.35
N VAL A 45 14.93 -3.99 4.49
CA VAL A 45 14.04 -4.46 3.41
C VAL A 45 12.78 -5.08 4.01
N ALA A 46 12.92 -5.89 5.05
CA ALA A 46 11.76 -6.50 5.72
C ALA A 46 10.85 -5.43 6.30
N ALA A 47 11.40 -4.37 6.87
CA ALA A 47 10.62 -3.26 7.41
C ALA A 47 9.85 -2.54 6.31
N ALA A 48 10.49 -2.29 5.17
CA ALA A 48 9.84 -1.65 4.03
C ALA A 48 8.70 -2.53 3.47
N ASN A 49 8.92 -3.84 3.40
CA ASN A 49 7.89 -4.78 2.97
C ASN A 49 6.69 -4.76 3.91
N ALA A 50 6.93 -4.73 5.22
CA ALA A 50 5.85 -4.65 6.21
C ALA A 50 5.05 -3.36 6.05
N ALA A 51 5.72 -2.24 5.78
CA ALA A 51 5.07 -0.96 5.56
C ALA A 51 4.22 -0.99 4.28
N LEU A 52 4.72 -1.60 3.22
CA LEU A 52 3.97 -1.76 1.98
C LEU A 52 2.74 -2.65 2.18
N ASN A 53 2.87 -3.73 2.94
CA ASN A 53 1.74 -4.59 3.24
C ASN A 53 0.67 -3.86 4.05
N SER A 54 1.07 -3.02 5.00
CA SER A 54 0.13 -2.19 5.75
C SER A 54 -0.60 -1.21 4.84
N PHE A 55 0.12 -0.60 3.91
CA PHE A 55 -0.48 0.29 2.92
C PHE A 55 -1.50 -0.45 2.06
N ASN A 56 -1.16 -1.67 1.61
CA ASN A 56 -2.07 -2.50 0.82
C ASN A 56 -3.37 -2.78 1.56
N LYS A 57 -3.28 -3.08 2.85
CA LYS A 57 -4.46 -3.36 3.67
C LYS A 57 -5.38 -2.13 3.78
N VAL A 58 -4.80 -0.96 3.97
CA VAL A 58 -5.58 0.28 4.06
C VAL A 58 -6.25 0.58 2.72
N LEU A 59 -5.51 0.45 1.64
CA LEU A 59 -6.03 0.71 0.30
C LEU A 59 -7.16 -0.26 -0.05
N LEU A 60 -6.96 -1.55 0.25
CA LEU A 60 -7.95 -2.59 -0.01
C LEU A 60 -9.23 -2.35 0.80
N ALA A 61 -9.09 -2.03 2.09
CA ALA A 61 -10.24 -1.76 2.94
C ALA A 61 -11.06 -0.60 2.39
N ASN A 62 -10.40 0.47 1.96
CA ASN A 62 -11.07 1.63 1.39
C ASN A 62 -11.76 1.27 0.07
N HIS A 63 -11.11 0.46 -0.76
CA HIS A 63 -11.66 0.02 -2.04
C HIS A 63 -12.95 -0.80 -1.81
N ILE A 64 -12.93 -1.70 -0.83
CA ILE A 64 -14.12 -2.48 -0.48
C ILE A 64 -15.26 -1.57 -0.03
N LYS A 65 -14.95 -0.59 0.82
CA LYS A 65 -15.99 0.31 1.35
C LYS A 65 -16.61 1.21 0.29
N THR A 66 -15.85 1.60 -0.71
CA THR A 66 -16.33 2.56 -1.70
C THR A 66 -16.68 1.90 -3.03
N CYS A 67 -15.67 1.48 -3.78
CA CYS A 67 -15.88 1.02 -5.14
C CYS A 67 -16.60 -0.33 -5.22
N VAL A 68 -16.18 -1.30 -4.41
CA VAL A 68 -16.76 -2.65 -4.44
C VAL A 68 -18.21 -2.63 -3.96
N THR A 69 -18.48 -1.90 -2.88
CA THR A 69 -19.83 -1.80 -2.35
C THR A 69 -20.78 -1.18 -3.37
N ASP A 70 -20.36 -0.11 -4.03
CA ASP A 70 -21.16 0.56 -5.05
C ASP A 70 -21.43 -0.36 -6.24
N ASP A 71 -20.41 -1.10 -6.67
CA ASP A 71 -20.55 -2.02 -7.80
C ASP A 71 -21.48 -3.19 -7.46
N ILE A 72 -21.42 -3.70 -6.24
CA ILE A 72 -22.33 -4.77 -5.80
C ILE A 72 -23.76 -4.27 -5.80
N ARG A 73 -24.00 -3.05 -5.30
CA ARG A 73 -25.32 -2.44 -5.30
C ARG A 73 -25.85 -2.22 -6.72
N ALA A 74 -24.96 -1.98 -7.67
CA ALA A 74 -25.29 -1.82 -9.08
C ALA A 74 -25.45 -3.15 -9.81
N GLY A 75 -25.22 -4.28 -9.14
CA GLY A 75 -25.35 -5.60 -9.72
C GLY A 75 -24.14 -6.08 -10.50
N LYS A 76 -22.99 -5.47 -10.29
CA LYS A 76 -21.75 -5.85 -10.99
C LYS A 76 -21.01 -6.93 -10.21
N GLU A 77 -21.33 -8.18 -10.50
CA GLU A 77 -20.69 -9.32 -9.81
C GLU A 77 -19.23 -9.50 -10.19
N GLU A 78 -18.83 -9.00 -11.36
CA GLU A 78 -17.45 -9.10 -11.83
C GLU A 78 -16.44 -8.48 -10.87
N THR A 79 -16.85 -7.43 -10.16
CA THR A 79 -16.00 -6.75 -9.19
C THR A 79 -15.60 -7.68 -8.04
N VAL A 80 -16.51 -8.57 -7.64
CA VAL A 80 -16.23 -9.53 -6.57
C VAL A 80 -15.15 -10.51 -7.02
N ASP A 81 -15.24 -10.99 -8.26
CA ASP A 81 -14.25 -11.92 -8.82
C ASP A 81 -12.87 -11.25 -8.92
N GLU A 82 -12.84 -9.99 -9.33
CA GLU A 82 -11.59 -9.22 -9.39
C GLU A 82 -10.97 -9.06 -8.01
N LEU A 83 -11.80 -8.79 -7.00
CA LEU A 83 -11.35 -8.66 -5.63
C LEU A 83 -10.73 -9.97 -5.12
N VAL A 84 -11.36 -11.10 -5.42
CA VAL A 84 -10.83 -12.40 -5.03
C VAL A 84 -9.46 -12.64 -5.66
N LYS A 85 -9.29 -12.29 -6.93
CA LYS A 85 -8.00 -12.44 -7.62
C LYS A 85 -6.91 -11.59 -6.97
N VAL A 86 -7.24 -10.35 -6.60
CA VAL A 86 -6.29 -9.46 -5.93
C VAL A 86 -5.91 -10.01 -4.57
N LEU A 87 -6.88 -10.50 -3.80
CA LEU A 87 -6.63 -11.09 -2.50
C LEU A 87 -5.70 -12.30 -2.60
N GLN A 88 -5.90 -13.14 -3.61
CA GLN A 88 -5.05 -14.30 -3.81
C GLN A 88 -3.59 -13.90 -4.08
N LYS A 89 -3.38 -12.81 -4.83
CA LYS A 89 -2.04 -12.29 -5.07
C LYS A 89 -1.40 -11.74 -3.80
N LEU A 90 -2.18 -11.07 -2.96
CA LEU A 90 -1.69 -10.49 -1.72
C LEU A 90 -1.35 -11.53 -0.66
N MET A 91 -1.99 -12.68 -0.72
CA MET A 91 -1.80 -13.76 0.26
C MET A 91 -0.62 -14.68 -0.06
N LYS A 92 0.04 -14.47 -1.18
CA LYS A 92 1.26 -15.21 -1.51
C LYS A 92 2.47 -14.69 -0.70
#